data_95f8cbe786bce6dc309f735dc26ab23a
#
_entry.id   95f8cbe786bce6dc309f735dc26ab23a
#
_cell.length_a   1.000
_cell.length_b   1.000
_cell.length_c   1.000
_cell.angle_alpha   90.00
_cell.angle_beta   90.00
_cell.angle_gamma   90.00
#
_symmetry.space_group_name_H-M   'P 1'
#
loop_
_entity.id
_entity.type
_entity.pdbx_description
1 polymer ?
#
loop_
_entity_poly.entity_id
_entity_poly.type
_entity_poly.pdbx_seq_one_letter_code
_entity_poly.pdbx_strand_id
1 'polypeptide(L)'
;MKLQNFHVEIADWSREDQRAALLDLRATVFIQEQGVSEQRERDGLDVDCWHVLARDDAGHPIGCGRLTLQRKIGRMAVLPDWRGQGVGAAMLRELLGLARAQGWSEVALDAQVSAIGFYTRAGFVAYGEEFEDAGLAHRAMRLAFEQDATVEQPPGRDPGRLATGTAAECVQARLQLLRDARHQLAVRLPVLTADTFADAEQLAELQRIATSGRSALIRVLLHEPQAALQADHPLIGLAQRLSSAFQIRVPVDDVDLAW
;
A
#
# COMPACT_ATOMS: atom_id res chain seq x y z
N MET A 1 -14.52 -15.46 30.02
CA MET A 1 -14.76 -14.41 29.03
C MET A 1 -15.19 -15.09 27.73
N LYS A 2 -16.38 -14.85 27.22
CA LYS A 2 -16.78 -15.38 25.92
C LYS A 2 -15.93 -14.67 24.86
N LEU A 3 -15.21 -15.42 24.05
CA LEU A 3 -14.57 -14.86 22.84
C LEU A 3 -15.72 -14.35 21.95
N GLN A 4 -15.70 -13.06 21.66
CA GLN A 4 -16.63 -12.46 20.71
C GLN A 4 -16.10 -12.77 19.30
N ASN A 5 -16.99 -13.19 18.41
CA ASN A 5 -16.57 -13.45 17.03
C ASN A 5 -16.41 -12.14 16.28
N PHE A 6 -15.46 -12.12 15.39
CA PHE A 6 -15.20 -11.02 14.49
C PHE A 6 -14.56 -11.54 13.20
N HIS A 7 -14.59 -10.76 12.15
CA HIS A 7 -13.84 -11.00 10.92
C HIS A 7 -13.08 -9.73 10.49
N VAL A 8 -12.07 -9.90 9.66
CA VAL A 8 -11.28 -8.82 9.09
C VAL A 8 -11.44 -8.87 7.57
N GLU A 9 -11.73 -7.73 6.97
CA GLU A 9 -11.87 -7.54 5.52
C GLU A 9 -10.87 -6.51 5.01
N ILE A 10 -10.48 -6.62 3.73
CA ILE A 10 -9.77 -5.55 3.04
C ILE A 10 -10.81 -4.50 2.66
N ALA A 11 -10.63 -3.29 3.16
CA ALA A 11 -11.56 -2.20 2.91
C ALA A 11 -11.17 -1.39 1.67
N ASP A 12 -12.18 -1.04 0.88
CA ASP A 12 -12.05 -0.19 -0.29
C ASP A 12 -12.32 1.28 0.09
N TRP A 13 -11.28 2.10 0.07
CA TRP A 13 -11.36 3.53 0.39
C TRP A 13 -12.30 4.32 -0.53
N SER A 14 -12.56 3.85 -1.75
CA SER A 14 -13.47 4.50 -2.68
C SER A 14 -14.95 4.35 -2.28
N ARG A 15 -15.26 3.32 -1.47
CA ARG A 15 -16.61 3.08 -0.95
C ARG A 15 -16.87 4.00 0.25
N GLU A 16 -17.91 4.80 0.15
CA GLU A 16 -18.26 5.79 1.17
C GLU A 16 -18.54 5.16 2.53
N ASP A 17 -19.27 4.04 2.56
CA ASP A 17 -19.61 3.30 3.77
C ASP A 17 -18.37 2.77 4.51
N GLN A 18 -17.41 2.23 3.80
CA GLN A 18 -16.19 1.71 4.38
C GLN A 18 -15.23 2.84 4.80
N ARG A 19 -15.10 3.88 3.96
CA ARG A 19 -14.31 5.07 4.30
C ARG A 19 -14.84 5.75 5.56
N ALA A 20 -16.15 5.93 5.68
CA ALA A 20 -16.75 6.51 6.88
C ALA A 20 -16.43 5.66 8.11
N ALA A 21 -16.60 4.34 8.05
CA ALA A 21 -16.28 3.43 9.14
C ALA A 21 -14.81 3.51 9.59
N LEU A 22 -13.87 3.58 8.64
CA LEU A 22 -12.44 3.75 8.93
C LEU A 22 -12.15 5.07 9.64
N LEU A 23 -12.74 6.17 9.16
CA LEU A 23 -12.55 7.50 9.73
C LEU A 23 -13.18 7.62 11.13
N ASP A 24 -14.37 7.04 11.34
CA ASP A 24 -15.05 7.08 12.64
C ASP A 24 -14.28 6.27 13.71
N LEU A 25 -13.76 5.09 13.37
CA LEU A 25 -12.91 4.32 14.27
C LEU A 25 -11.65 5.10 14.66
N ARG A 26 -10.99 5.72 13.68
CA ARG A 26 -9.77 6.50 13.88
C ARG A 26 -10.07 7.76 14.70
N ALA A 27 -11.18 8.44 14.45
CA ALA A 27 -11.61 9.57 15.24
C ALA A 27 -11.87 9.18 16.71
N THR A 28 -12.53 8.05 16.94
CA THR A 28 -12.79 7.54 18.28
C THR A 28 -11.50 7.23 19.04
N VAL A 29 -10.57 6.50 18.42
CA VAL A 29 -9.35 6.01 19.10
C VAL A 29 -8.26 7.09 19.14
N PHE A 30 -7.98 7.75 18.01
CA PHE A 30 -6.84 8.67 17.96
C PHE A 30 -7.21 10.09 18.41
N ILE A 31 -8.36 10.61 17.98
CA ILE A 31 -8.73 12.00 18.30
C ILE A 31 -9.39 12.07 19.68
N GLN A 32 -10.45 11.29 19.93
CA GLN A 32 -11.24 11.40 21.17
C GLN A 32 -10.54 10.77 22.37
N GLU A 33 -9.95 9.58 22.22
CA GLU A 33 -9.29 8.89 23.32
C GLU A 33 -7.85 9.37 23.55
N GLN A 34 -7.04 9.50 22.46
CA GLN A 34 -5.61 9.79 22.55
C GLN A 34 -5.26 11.28 22.38
N GLY A 35 -6.22 12.14 22.00
CA GLY A 35 -6.00 13.58 21.87
C GLY A 35 -5.17 14.01 20.66
N VAL A 36 -4.99 13.13 19.66
CA VAL A 36 -4.29 13.45 18.41
C VAL A 36 -5.12 14.48 17.63
N SER A 37 -4.50 15.53 17.12
CA SER A 37 -5.21 16.53 16.31
C SER A 37 -5.70 15.92 14.98
N GLU A 38 -6.87 16.38 14.52
CA GLU A 38 -7.45 15.91 13.26
C GLU A 38 -6.50 16.11 12.06
N GLN A 39 -5.72 17.20 12.05
CA GLN A 39 -4.75 17.47 10.99
C GLN A 39 -3.63 16.42 10.91
N ARG A 40 -3.16 15.92 12.07
CA ARG A 40 -2.16 14.85 12.12
C ARG A 40 -2.75 13.49 11.81
N GLU A 41 -4.00 13.29 12.17
CA GLU A 41 -4.69 12.06 11.91
C GLU A 41 -5.00 11.92 10.40
N ARG A 42 -5.42 12.99 9.73
CA ARG A 42 -5.73 13.03 8.30
C ARG A 42 -4.53 13.52 7.49
N ASP A 43 -3.57 12.64 7.23
CA ASP A 43 -2.32 12.94 6.51
C ASP A 43 -2.46 12.97 4.98
N GLY A 44 -3.65 12.74 4.44
CA GLY A 44 -3.92 12.74 3.00
C GLY A 44 -3.45 11.50 2.23
N LEU A 45 -2.81 10.52 2.89
CA LEU A 45 -2.25 9.34 2.23
C LEU A 45 -3.28 8.22 2.00
N ASP A 46 -4.44 8.28 2.64
CA ASP A 46 -5.40 7.19 2.72
C ASP A 46 -5.85 6.66 1.35
N VAL A 47 -6.00 7.55 0.37
CA VAL A 47 -6.47 7.19 -0.98
C VAL A 47 -5.51 6.24 -1.71
N ASP A 48 -4.23 6.23 -1.34
CA ASP A 48 -3.17 5.40 -1.95
C ASP A 48 -2.76 4.22 -1.09
N CYS A 49 -3.48 3.96 0.01
CA CYS A 49 -3.15 2.93 0.97
C CYS A 49 -4.06 1.70 0.84
N TRP A 50 -3.59 0.57 1.34
CA TRP A 50 -4.45 -0.56 1.67
C TRP A 50 -5.00 -0.38 3.07
N HIS A 51 -6.28 -0.66 3.23
CA HIS A 51 -6.97 -0.59 4.50
C HIS A 51 -7.52 -1.95 4.89
N VAL A 52 -7.51 -2.23 6.17
CA VAL A 52 -8.23 -3.36 6.76
C VAL A 52 -9.26 -2.85 7.75
N LEU A 53 -10.40 -3.51 7.79
CA LEU A 53 -11.51 -3.20 8.67
C LEU A 53 -11.93 -4.47 9.39
N ALA A 54 -11.96 -4.44 10.71
CA ALA A 54 -12.49 -5.51 11.53
C ALA A 54 -13.95 -5.20 11.90
N ARG A 55 -14.82 -6.21 11.79
CA ARG A 55 -16.23 -6.12 12.15
C ARG A 55 -16.63 -7.24 13.09
N ASP A 56 -17.57 -6.96 13.98
CA ASP A 56 -18.23 -7.97 14.79
C ASP A 56 -19.24 -8.79 13.97
N ASP A 57 -19.88 -9.79 14.59
CA ASP A 57 -20.90 -10.63 13.96
C ASP A 57 -22.15 -9.85 13.51
N ALA A 58 -22.40 -8.69 14.08
CA ALA A 58 -23.50 -7.81 13.69
C ALA A 58 -23.11 -6.85 12.55
N GLY A 59 -21.83 -6.88 12.12
CA GLY A 59 -21.28 -6.02 11.07
C GLY A 59 -20.81 -4.65 11.56
N HIS A 60 -20.79 -4.39 12.88
CA HIS A 60 -20.30 -3.12 13.39
C HIS A 60 -18.76 -3.03 13.28
N PRO A 61 -18.22 -1.89 12.85
CA PRO A 61 -16.78 -1.66 12.80
C PRO A 61 -16.19 -1.64 14.22
N ILE A 62 -15.13 -2.43 14.45
CA ILE A 62 -14.49 -2.59 15.77
C ILE A 62 -12.98 -2.32 15.76
N GLY A 63 -12.38 -2.26 14.59
CA GLY A 63 -10.96 -1.94 14.43
C GLY A 63 -10.57 -1.69 12.99
N CYS A 64 -9.46 -0.99 12.79
CA CYS A 64 -8.92 -0.68 11.47
C CYS A 64 -7.40 -0.65 11.48
N GLY A 65 -6.82 -0.70 10.29
CA GLY A 65 -5.39 -0.57 10.06
C GLY A 65 -5.09 -0.16 8.63
N ARG A 66 -3.91 0.40 8.39
CA ARG A 66 -3.47 0.92 7.11
C ARG A 66 -2.07 0.44 6.76
N LEU A 67 -1.83 0.14 5.49
CA LEU A 67 -0.53 -0.14 4.91
C LEU A 67 -0.29 0.84 3.76
N THR A 68 0.79 1.62 3.85
CA THR A 68 1.15 2.62 2.84
C THR A 68 2.01 2.01 1.72
N LEU A 69 2.09 2.71 0.59
CA LEU A 69 3.01 2.35 -0.50
C LEU A 69 4.49 2.41 -0.08
N GLN A 70 4.83 3.18 0.97
CA GLN A 70 6.16 3.25 1.57
C GLN A 70 6.46 2.06 2.50
N ARG A 71 5.63 1.01 2.46
CA ARG A 71 5.76 -0.21 3.27
C ARG A 71 5.59 0.03 4.76
N LYS A 72 4.87 1.08 5.13
CA LYS A 72 4.67 1.44 6.53
C LYS A 72 3.26 1.05 6.98
N ILE A 73 3.18 0.26 8.06
CA ILE A 73 1.92 -0.05 8.72
C ILE A 73 1.62 1.06 9.73
N GLY A 74 0.39 1.53 9.74
CA GLY A 74 -0.07 2.57 10.65
C GLY A 74 -1.58 2.57 10.82
N ARG A 75 -2.07 3.55 11.55
CA ARG A 75 -3.51 3.74 11.84
C ARG A 75 -4.18 2.47 12.40
N MET A 76 -3.40 1.67 13.16
CA MET A 76 -3.89 0.49 13.86
C MET A 76 -4.73 0.92 15.07
N ALA A 77 -6.03 0.80 14.96
CA ALA A 77 -6.98 1.15 16.01
C ALA A 77 -7.90 -0.02 16.33
N VAL A 78 -8.19 -0.23 17.61
CA VAL A 78 -9.17 -1.21 18.10
C VAL A 78 -9.98 -0.53 19.19
N LEU A 79 -11.31 -0.60 19.09
CA LEU A 79 -12.20 -0.07 20.11
C LEU A 79 -11.92 -0.70 21.50
N PRO A 80 -12.03 0.06 22.61
CA PRO A 80 -11.65 -0.40 23.95
C PRO A 80 -12.23 -1.76 24.31
N ASP A 81 -13.51 -1.99 24.07
CA ASP A 81 -14.22 -3.23 24.43
C ASP A 81 -13.74 -4.46 23.65
N TRP A 82 -12.99 -4.26 22.57
CA TRP A 82 -12.48 -5.32 21.69
C TRP A 82 -10.97 -5.55 21.83
N ARG A 83 -10.31 -4.79 22.70
CA ARG A 83 -8.87 -4.97 22.98
C ARG A 83 -8.63 -6.28 23.76
N GLY A 84 -7.46 -6.86 23.53
CA GLY A 84 -7.10 -8.14 24.18
C GLY A 84 -7.80 -9.38 23.62
N GLN A 85 -8.67 -9.24 22.60
CA GLN A 85 -9.44 -10.33 22.00
C GLN A 85 -8.86 -10.81 20.64
N GLY A 86 -7.66 -10.35 20.28
CA GLY A 86 -6.97 -10.80 19.05
C GLY A 86 -7.28 -9.96 17.80
N VAL A 87 -8.17 -8.97 17.87
CA VAL A 87 -8.56 -8.14 16.72
C VAL A 87 -7.34 -7.46 16.08
N GLY A 88 -6.50 -6.79 16.87
CA GLY A 88 -5.29 -6.16 16.38
C GLY A 88 -4.33 -7.13 15.68
N ALA A 89 -4.16 -8.33 16.25
CA ALA A 89 -3.30 -9.36 15.67
C ALA A 89 -3.85 -9.91 14.34
N ALA A 90 -5.17 -10.04 14.21
CA ALA A 90 -5.81 -10.46 12.97
C ALA A 90 -5.65 -9.40 11.88
N MET A 91 -5.89 -8.13 12.19
CA MET A 91 -5.68 -7.02 11.25
C MET A 91 -4.22 -6.90 10.81
N LEU A 92 -3.27 -7.01 11.74
CA LEU A 92 -1.84 -6.98 11.43
C LEU A 92 -1.46 -8.12 10.49
N ARG A 93 -2.00 -9.32 10.68
CA ARG A 93 -1.77 -10.48 9.80
C ARG A 93 -2.25 -10.21 8.38
N GLU A 94 -3.42 -9.61 8.20
CA GLU A 94 -3.92 -9.24 6.87
C GLU A 94 -3.02 -8.19 6.19
N LEU A 95 -2.59 -7.15 6.92
CA LEU A 95 -1.67 -6.14 6.38
C LEU A 95 -0.32 -6.76 5.99
N LEU A 96 0.21 -7.70 6.79
CA LEU A 96 1.44 -8.45 6.46
C LEU A 96 1.23 -9.37 5.24
N GLY A 97 0.06 -9.96 5.10
CA GLY A 97 -0.33 -10.73 3.91
C GLY A 97 -0.34 -9.87 2.65
N LEU A 98 -0.92 -8.67 2.73
CA LEU A 98 -0.92 -7.69 1.64
C LEU A 98 0.51 -7.28 1.26
N ALA A 99 1.37 -7.01 2.25
CA ALA A 99 2.77 -6.64 1.99
C ALA A 99 3.56 -7.76 1.30
N ARG A 100 3.37 -9.01 1.73
CA ARG A 100 3.97 -10.18 1.06
C ARG A 100 3.46 -10.36 -0.37
N ALA A 101 2.17 -10.16 -0.60
CA ALA A 101 1.57 -10.23 -1.93
C ALA A 101 2.10 -9.15 -2.90
N GLN A 102 2.62 -8.02 -2.36
CA GLN A 102 3.34 -7.02 -3.14
C GLN A 102 4.82 -7.40 -3.42
N GLY A 103 5.29 -8.54 -2.90
CA GLY A 103 6.68 -8.98 -3.04
C GLY A 103 7.67 -8.15 -2.21
N TRP A 104 7.21 -7.46 -1.18
CA TRP A 104 8.10 -6.67 -0.33
C TRP A 104 8.94 -7.57 0.57
N SER A 105 10.20 -7.18 0.78
CA SER A 105 11.12 -7.91 1.65
C SER A 105 11.02 -7.49 3.11
N GLU A 106 10.41 -6.34 3.40
CA GLU A 106 10.22 -5.83 4.75
C GLU A 106 9.07 -4.84 4.82
N VAL A 107 8.58 -4.62 6.03
CA VAL A 107 7.67 -3.53 6.41
C VAL A 107 8.17 -2.86 7.67
N ALA A 108 7.78 -1.59 7.86
CA ALA A 108 8.11 -0.80 9.05
C ALA A 108 6.83 -0.23 9.69
N LEU A 109 6.97 0.22 10.91
CA LEU A 109 5.96 1.01 11.63
C LEU A 109 6.63 1.82 12.75
N ASP A 110 5.91 2.83 13.23
CA ASP A 110 6.24 3.54 14.47
C ASP A 110 5.27 3.07 15.55
N ALA A 111 5.80 2.29 16.49
CA ALA A 111 5.02 1.77 17.60
C ALA A 111 5.00 2.76 18.74
N GLN A 112 3.82 3.05 19.29
CA GLN A 112 3.75 3.62 20.63
C GLN A 112 4.52 2.71 21.59
N VAL A 113 5.29 3.27 22.51
CA VAL A 113 6.13 2.49 23.44
C VAL A 113 5.30 1.44 24.19
N SER A 114 4.06 1.78 24.57
CA SER A 114 3.13 0.84 25.19
C SER A 114 2.73 -0.35 24.31
N ALA A 115 2.86 -0.22 23.00
CA ALA A 115 2.48 -1.25 22.02
C ALA A 115 3.68 -2.06 21.48
N ILE A 116 4.93 -1.73 21.85
CA ILE A 116 6.13 -2.45 21.39
C ILE A 116 6.00 -3.95 21.60
N GLY A 117 5.55 -4.39 22.78
CA GLY A 117 5.39 -5.82 23.08
C GLY A 117 4.37 -6.53 22.19
N PHE A 118 3.36 -5.83 21.68
CA PHE A 118 2.41 -6.38 20.72
C PHE A 118 3.10 -6.66 19.36
N TYR A 119 3.84 -5.71 18.84
CA TYR A 119 4.54 -5.86 17.56
C TYR A 119 5.72 -6.82 17.66
N THR A 120 6.44 -6.85 18.79
CA THR A 120 7.52 -7.83 19.02
C THR A 120 7.00 -9.27 18.94
N ARG A 121 5.82 -9.57 19.50
CA ARG A 121 5.19 -10.90 19.37
C ARG A 121 4.83 -11.26 17.93
N ALA A 122 4.66 -10.27 17.07
CA ALA A 122 4.44 -10.46 15.62
C ALA A 122 5.75 -10.54 14.82
N GLY A 123 6.91 -10.50 15.48
CA GLY A 123 8.23 -10.62 14.86
C GLY A 123 8.90 -9.29 14.51
N PHE A 124 8.30 -8.15 14.83
CA PHE A 124 8.94 -6.85 14.60
C PHE A 124 10.10 -6.64 15.58
N VAL A 125 11.16 -6.03 15.07
CA VAL A 125 12.35 -5.64 15.82
C VAL A 125 12.43 -4.12 15.91
N ALA A 126 12.52 -3.59 17.13
CA ALA A 126 12.71 -2.18 17.36
C ALA A 126 14.12 -1.73 16.95
N TYR A 127 14.23 -0.52 16.40
CA TYR A 127 15.51 0.10 16.06
C TYR A 127 15.45 1.61 16.29
N GLY A 128 16.61 2.27 16.29
CA GLY A 128 16.72 3.69 16.57
C GLY A 128 16.40 4.06 18.02
N GLU A 129 16.32 5.34 18.28
CA GLU A 129 15.95 5.91 19.57
C GLU A 129 14.43 6.09 19.67
N GLU A 130 13.93 6.31 20.88
CA GLU A 130 12.54 6.72 21.08
C GLU A 130 12.38 8.18 20.66
N PHE A 131 11.24 8.49 20.07
CA PHE A 131 10.89 9.84 19.66
C PHE A 131 9.43 10.15 20.03
N GLU A 132 9.11 11.42 20.09
CA GLU A 132 7.76 11.88 20.36
C GLU A 132 7.00 12.14 19.07
N ASP A 133 5.82 11.57 18.94
CA ASP A 133 4.85 11.90 17.91
C ASP A 133 3.47 12.11 18.53
N ALA A 134 2.85 13.25 18.23
CA ALA A 134 1.54 13.67 18.78
C ALA A 134 1.45 13.62 20.32
N GLY A 135 2.54 13.92 21.04
CA GLY A 135 2.59 13.87 22.51
C GLY A 135 2.73 12.46 23.10
N LEU A 136 2.95 11.45 22.27
CA LEU A 136 3.12 10.07 22.67
C LEU A 136 4.52 9.56 22.29
N ALA A 137 5.18 8.85 23.21
CA ALA A 137 6.47 8.23 22.94
C ALA A 137 6.32 7.05 21.96
N HIS A 138 7.10 7.09 20.90
CA HIS A 138 7.14 6.09 19.83
C HIS A 138 8.53 5.52 19.64
N ARG A 139 8.61 4.35 19.05
CA ARG A 139 9.84 3.75 18.56
C ARG A 139 9.64 3.09 17.21
N ALA A 140 10.57 3.29 16.31
CA ALA A 140 10.55 2.66 15.01
C ALA A 140 10.76 1.15 15.13
N MET A 141 9.97 0.37 14.39
CA MET A 141 10.08 -1.08 14.33
C MET A 141 10.01 -1.55 12.89
N ARG A 142 10.69 -2.65 12.59
CA ARG A 142 10.68 -3.30 11.27
C ARG A 142 10.49 -4.79 11.40
N LEU A 143 9.88 -5.38 10.39
CA LEU A 143 9.78 -6.81 10.18
C LEU A 143 10.33 -7.14 8.78
N ALA A 144 11.44 -7.87 8.74
CA ALA A 144 11.91 -8.49 7.51
C ALA A 144 11.11 -9.78 7.28
N PHE A 145 10.62 -9.97 6.07
CA PHE A 145 10.05 -11.25 5.69
C PHE A 145 11.21 -12.20 5.37
N GLU A 146 11.27 -13.32 6.06
CA GLU A 146 12.15 -14.40 5.64
C GLU A 146 11.75 -14.78 4.22
N GLN A 147 12.69 -14.68 3.29
CA GLN A 147 12.52 -15.30 1.99
C GLN A 147 12.56 -16.80 2.27
N ASP A 148 11.41 -17.45 2.21
CA ASP A 148 11.35 -18.89 2.26
C ASP A 148 12.27 -19.43 1.16
N ALA A 149 13.44 -19.91 1.56
CA ALA A 149 14.44 -20.52 0.68
C ALA A 149 13.93 -21.85 0.08
N THR A 150 12.66 -22.17 0.27
CA THR A 150 12.05 -23.46 -0.11
C THR A 150 10.63 -23.34 -0.68
N VAL A 151 10.21 -22.18 -1.19
CA VAL A 151 9.18 -22.21 -2.22
C VAL A 151 9.92 -22.45 -3.52
N GLU A 152 9.91 -23.69 -3.98
CA GLU A 152 10.22 -24.01 -5.39
C GLU A 152 9.39 -23.05 -6.24
N GLN A 153 10.04 -21.99 -6.71
CA GLN A 153 9.45 -21.09 -7.69
C GLN A 153 9.12 -21.96 -8.91
N PRO A 154 7.89 -21.86 -9.42
CA PRO A 154 7.64 -22.48 -10.71
C PRO A 154 8.72 -21.96 -11.68
N PRO A 155 9.37 -22.82 -12.45
CA PRO A 155 10.49 -22.44 -13.29
C PRO A 155 10.05 -21.30 -14.23
N GLY A 156 10.61 -20.10 -14.03
CA GLY A 156 10.38 -18.96 -14.92
C GLY A 156 10.07 -17.59 -14.27
N ARG A 157 10.01 -17.44 -12.93
CA ARG A 157 9.86 -16.13 -12.30
C ARG A 157 11.07 -15.80 -11.44
N ASP A 158 12.06 -15.15 -12.04
CA ASP A 158 13.10 -14.41 -11.34
C ASP A 158 12.49 -13.05 -10.88
N PRO A 159 12.26 -12.80 -9.57
CA PRO A 159 11.75 -11.53 -9.12
C PRO A 159 12.86 -10.49 -9.23
N GLY A 160 12.91 -9.81 -10.38
CA GLY A 160 13.53 -8.50 -10.43
C GLY A 160 15.04 -8.47 -10.44
N ARG A 161 15.68 -9.23 -11.30
CA ARG A 161 16.99 -8.82 -11.78
C ARG A 161 16.79 -7.53 -12.58
N LEU A 162 17.33 -6.41 -12.08
CA LEU A 162 17.57 -5.23 -12.89
C LEU A 162 18.25 -5.71 -14.17
N ALA A 163 17.54 -5.70 -15.28
CA ALA A 163 18.15 -5.94 -16.58
C ALA A 163 19.04 -4.72 -16.86
N THR A 164 20.28 -4.80 -16.44
CA THR A 164 21.37 -3.95 -16.96
C THR A 164 21.67 -4.50 -18.35
N GLY A 165 20.80 -4.19 -19.29
CA GLY A 165 20.90 -4.64 -20.67
C GLY A 165 20.89 -3.44 -21.62
N THR A 166 21.07 -3.71 -22.87
CA THR A 166 20.86 -2.76 -23.95
C THR A 166 19.42 -2.24 -23.94
N ALA A 167 19.16 -1.10 -24.56
CA ALA A 167 17.81 -0.53 -24.70
C ALA A 167 16.82 -1.55 -25.26
N ALA A 168 17.24 -2.38 -26.22
CA ALA A 168 16.43 -3.45 -26.80
C ALA A 168 16.05 -4.55 -25.81
N GLU A 169 16.97 -4.97 -24.94
CA GLU A 169 16.70 -5.95 -23.89
C GLU A 169 15.73 -5.41 -22.83
N CYS A 170 15.86 -4.14 -22.50
CA CYS A 170 14.91 -3.46 -21.60
C CYS A 170 13.49 -3.38 -22.19
N VAL A 171 13.35 -3.12 -23.48
CA VAL A 171 12.07 -3.15 -24.19
C VAL A 171 11.44 -4.52 -24.16
N GLN A 172 12.21 -5.57 -24.44
CA GLN A 172 11.73 -6.95 -24.42
C GLN A 172 11.33 -7.40 -23.00
N ALA A 173 12.12 -7.05 -21.98
CA ALA A 173 11.79 -7.35 -20.59
C ALA A 173 10.49 -6.66 -20.16
N ARG A 174 10.30 -5.39 -20.52
CA ARG A 174 9.04 -4.66 -20.26
C ARG A 174 7.85 -5.34 -20.93
N LEU A 175 7.99 -5.71 -22.20
CA LEU A 175 6.93 -6.37 -22.95
C LEU A 175 6.55 -7.71 -22.33
N GLN A 176 7.52 -8.47 -21.86
CA GLN A 176 7.26 -9.74 -21.17
C GLN A 176 6.48 -9.50 -19.86
N LEU A 177 6.86 -8.51 -19.05
CA LEU A 177 6.14 -8.14 -17.84
C LEU A 177 4.69 -7.73 -18.13
N LEU A 178 4.46 -6.97 -19.22
CA LEU A 178 3.11 -6.57 -19.63
C LEU A 178 2.27 -7.79 -20.04
N ARG A 179 2.85 -8.77 -20.77
CA ARG A 179 2.16 -10.00 -21.16
C ARG A 179 1.78 -10.87 -19.97
N ASP A 180 2.62 -10.91 -18.93
CA ASP A 180 2.37 -11.66 -17.71
C ASP A 180 1.33 -11.02 -16.79
N ALA A 181 1.14 -9.71 -16.88
CA ALA A 181 0.16 -8.99 -16.09
C ALA A 181 -1.27 -9.30 -16.55
N ARG A 182 -2.15 -9.67 -15.61
CA ARG A 182 -3.55 -10.04 -15.93
C ARG A 182 -4.53 -8.90 -15.75
N HIS A 183 -4.59 -8.29 -14.55
CA HIS A 183 -5.61 -7.31 -14.18
C HIS A 183 -5.04 -6.05 -13.54
N GLN A 184 -3.85 -6.13 -12.94
CA GLN A 184 -3.23 -5.02 -12.23
C GLN A 184 -1.79 -4.85 -12.63
N LEU A 185 -1.39 -3.59 -12.79
CA LEU A 185 -0.01 -3.19 -13.10
C LEU A 185 0.32 -1.93 -12.32
N ALA A 186 1.45 -1.94 -11.60
CA ALA A 186 2.01 -0.74 -10.99
C ALA A 186 3.40 -0.49 -11.57
N VAL A 187 3.63 0.71 -12.09
CA VAL A 187 4.90 1.11 -12.69
C VAL A 187 5.38 2.39 -12.03
N ARG A 188 6.63 2.41 -11.63
CA ARG A 188 7.31 3.61 -11.14
C ARG A 188 8.36 4.03 -12.17
N LEU A 189 8.27 5.27 -12.64
CA LEU A 189 9.20 5.83 -13.61
C LEU A 189 9.80 7.11 -13.05
N PRO A 190 11.14 7.26 -13.05
CA PRO A 190 11.76 8.55 -12.72
C PRO A 190 11.30 9.63 -13.69
N VAL A 191 11.33 9.34 -14.97
CA VAL A 191 10.92 10.21 -16.07
C VAL A 191 10.18 9.36 -17.11
N LEU A 192 9.15 9.91 -17.72
CA LEU A 192 8.52 9.31 -18.91
C LEU A 192 9.22 9.84 -20.15
N THR A 193 10.17 9.08 -20.67
CA THR A 193 10.89 9.41 -21.91
C THR A 193 10.06 9.04 -23.14
N ALA A 194 10.34 9.67 -24.29
CA ALA A 194 9.56 9.50 -25.52
C ALA A 194 9.46 8.06 -26.03
N ASP A 195 10.38 7.19 -25.61
CA ASP A 195 10.47 5.76 -25.98
C ASP A 195 9.90 4.83 -24.90
N THR A 196 9.57 5.35 -23.71
CA THR A 196 9.05 4.53 -22.62
C THR A 196 7.56 4.26 -22.81
N PHE A 197 7.17 3.01 -23.04
CA PHE A 197 5.80 2.60 -23.36
C PHE A 197 5.21 3.29 -24.59
N ALA A 198 6.05 3.67 -25.55
CA ALA A 198 5.62 4.29 -26.81
C ALA A 198 5.43 3.27 -27.94
N ASP A 199 5.97 2.07 -27.76
CA ASP A 199 5.84 0.99 -28.73
C ASP A 199 4.41 0.47 -28.83
N ALA A 200 3.94 0.23 -30.07
CA ALA A 200 2.56 -0.16 -30.34
C ALA A 200 2.17 -1.49 -29.64
N GLU A 201 3.11 -2.43 -29.50
CA GLU A 201 2.88 -3.72 -28.85
C GLU A 201 2.73 -3.54 -27.34
N GLN A 202 3.55 -2.69 -26.72
CA GLN A 202 3.44 -2.36 -25.29
C GLN A 202 2.12 -1.63 -24.98
N LEU A 203 1.71 -0.71 -25.84
CA LEU A 203 0.42 0.00 -25.71
C LEU A 203 -0.77 -0.95 -25.85
N ALA A 204 -0.70 -1.93 -26.76
CA ALA A 204 -1.73 -2.94 -26.94
C ALA A 204 -1.86 -3.81 -25.67
N GLU A 205 -0.74 -4.20 -25.06
CA GLU A 205 -0.76 -4.98 -23.81
C GLU A 205 -1.30 -4.16 -22.62
N LEU A 206 -0.94 -2.88 -22.51
CA LEU A 206 -1.53 -1.98 -21.51
C LEU A 206 -3.05 -1.84 -21.72
N GLN A 207 -3.50 -1.70 -22.96
CA GLN A 207 -4.92 -1.67 -23.27
C GLN A 207 -5.63 -3.00 -22.90
N ARG A 208 -5.01 -4.15 -23.19
CA ARG A 208 -5.50 -5.46 -22.80
C ARG A 208 -5.68 -5.57 -21.28
N ILE A 209 -4.68 -5.15 -20.50
CA ILE A 209 -4.75 -5.15 -19.04
C ILE A 209 -5.88 -4.24 -18.56
N ALA A 210 -5.95 -2.99 -19.07
CA ALA A 210 -6.96 -2.00 -18.66
C ALA A 210 -8.39 -2.44 -18.98
N THR A 211 -8.59 -3.29 -19.98
CA THR A 211 -9.91 -3.79 -20.39
C THR A 211 -10.21 -5.21 -19.90
N SER A 212 -9.34 -5.81 -19.11
CA SER A 212 -9.42 -7.22 -18.69
C SER A 212 -10.54 -7.54 -17.68
N GLY A 213 -11.21 -6.53 -17.15
CA GLY A 213 -12.34 -6.72 -16.22
C GLY A 213 -12.57 -5.52 -15.30
N ARG A 214 -13.58 -5.63 -14.42
CA ARG A 214 -14.00 -4.53 -13.52
C ARG A 214 -12.95 -4.17 -12.47
N SER A 215 -12.01 -5.05 -12.17
CA SER A 215 -10.89 -4.84 -11.24
C SER A 215 -9.58 -4.46 -11.93
N ALA A 216 -9.64 -4.16 -13.23
CA ALA A 216 -8.46 -3.75 -13.98
C ALA A 216 -7.96 -2.40 -13.50
N LEU A 217 -6.67 -2.32 -13.16
CA LEU A 217 -6.06 -1.09 -12.67
C LEU A 217 -4.59 -1.00 -13.07
N ILE A 218 -4.24 0.06 -13.78
CA ILE A 218 -2.87 0.41 -14.13
C ILE A 218 -2.52 1.70 -13.39
N ARG A 219 -1.51 1.63 -12.53
CA ARG A 219 -0.97 2.78 -11.79
C ARG A 219 0.41 3.12 -12.32
N VAL A 220 0.60 4.34 -12.73
CA VAL A 220 1.91 4.87 -13.17
C VAL A 220 2.29 6.03 -12.25
N LEU A 221 3.40 5.88 -11.52
CA LEU A 221 3.95 6.90 -10.66
C LEU A 221 5.12 7.57 -11.40
N LEU A 222 4.99 8.87 -11.69
CA LEU A 222 6.00 9.69 -12.37
C LEU A 222 6.63 10.66 -11.39
N HIS A 223 7.97 10.64 -11.25
CA HIS A 223 8.66 11.62 -10.41
C HIS A 223 8.76 12.99 -11.06
N GLU A 224 8.96 13.04 -12.38
CA GLU A 224 9.03 14.29 -13.15
C GLU A 224 7.91 14.32 -14.21
N PRO A 225 6.71 14.86 -13.89
CA PRO A 225 5.57 14.83 -14.80
C PRO A 225 5.65 15.86 -15.91
N GLN A 226 6.44 16.95 -15.73
CA GLN A 226 6.45 18.07 -16.67
C GLN A 226 6.91 17.66 -18.07
N ALA A 227 7.89 16.78 -18.18
CA ALA A 227 8.37 16.26 -19.45
C ALA A 227 7.29 15.44 -20.20
N ALA A 228 6.46 14.70 -19.45
CA ALA A 228 5.39 13.88 -20.01
C ALA A 228 4.18 14.70 -20.49
N LEU A 229 3.89 15.82 -19.82
CA LEU A 229 2.76 16.69 -20.15
C LEU A 229 3.05 17.60 -21.37
N GLN A 230 4.32 17.87 -21.66
CA GLN A 230 4.73 18.69 -22.80
C GLN A 230 4.87 17.88 -24.11
N ALA A 231 5.01 16.58 -24.02
CA ALA A 231 5.06 15.69 -25.16
C ALA A 231 3.69 15.03 -25.35
N ASP A 232 3.21 14.96 -26.59
CA ASP A 232 2.00 14.20 -26.99
C ASP A 232 2.28 12.69 -26.84
N HIS A 233 2.55 12.25 -25.60
CA HIS A 233 3.05 10.90 -25.33
C HIS A 233 1.92 9.88 -25.48
N PRO A 234 2.10 8.79 -26.25
CA PRO A 234 1.05 7.79 -26.52
C PRO A 234 0.43 7.17 -25.28
N LEU A 235 1.21 6.97 -24.20
CA LEU A 235 0.73 6.47 -22.91
C LEU A 235 -0.28 7.43 -22.27
N ILE A 236 -0.05 8.75 -22.36
CA ILE A 236 -0.98 9.75 -21.84
C ILE A 236 -2.31 9.69 -22.57
N GLY A 237 -2.25 9.63 -23.90
CA GLY A 237 -3.45 9.48 -24.73
C GLY A 237 -4.22 8.18 -24.43
N LEU A 238 -3.54 7.08 -24.14
CA LEU A 238 -4.17 5.83 -23.72
C LEU A 238 -4.82 5.98 -22.33
N ALA A 239 -4.13 6.59 -21.38
CA ALA A 239 -4.62 6.81 -20.01
C ALA A 239 -5.88 7.70 -20.00
N GLN A 240 -5.93 8.75 -20.83
CA GLN A 240 -7.09 9.61 -20.96
C GLN A 240 -8.32 8.84 -21.51
N ARG A 241 -8.13 7.96 -22.49
CA ARG A 241 -9.21 7.14 -23.06
C ARG A 241 -9.72 6.06 -22.11
N LEU A 242 -8.87 5.56 -21.20
CA LEU A 242 -9.18 4.47 -20.28
C LEU A 242 -9.07 4.94 -18.82
N SER A 243 -9.55 6.14 -18.52
CA SER A 243 -9.37 6.82 -17.22
C SER A 243 -9.96 6.05 -16.02
N SER A 244 -10.93 5.15 -16.23
CA SER A 244 -11.46 4.30 -15.17
C SER A 244 -10.51 3.19 -14.71
N ALA A 245 -9.58 2.78 -15.57
CA ALA A 245 -8.61 1.72 -15.30
C ALA A 245 -7.16 2.22 -15.27
N PHE A 246 -6.93 3.52 -15.56
CA PHE A 246 -5.60 4.12 -15.62
C PHE A 246 -5.46 5.25 -14.62
N GLN A 247 -4.41 5.23 -13.81
CA GLN A 247 -4.06 6.29 -12.88
C GLN A 247 -2.60 6.68 -13.08
N ILE A 248 -2.37 7.93 -13.49
CA ILE A 248 -1.03 8.52 -13.54
C ILE A 248 -0.94 9.52 -12.40
N ARG A 249 0.05 9.36 -11.52
CA ARG A 249 0.24 10.19 -10.33
C ARG A 249 1.69 10.65 -10.24
N VAL A 250 1.87 11.77 -9.56
CA VAL A 250 3.18 12.32 -9.17
C VAL A 250 3.36 12.01 -7.69
N PRO A 251 4.52 11.51 -7.24
CA PRO A 251 4.80 11.49 -5.82
C PRO A 251 4.69 12.92 -5.30
N VAL A 252 3.98 13.13 -4.23
CA VAL A 252 4.12 14.36 -3.46
C VAL A 252 5.50 14.26 -2.82
N ASP A 253 6.44 15.11 -3.24
CA ASP A 253 7.75 15.15 -2.62
C ASP A 253 7.55 15.37 -1.12
N ASP A 254 8.23 14.57 -0.30
CA ASP A 254 8.46 14.81 1.13
C ASP A 254 9.37 16.06 1.29
N VAL A 255 8.91 17.22 0.84
CA VAL A 255 9.48 18.51 1.17
C VAL A 255 8.66 19.03 2.32
N ASP A 256 9.18 18.83 3.51
CA ASP A 256 8.87 19.42 4.81
C ASP A 256 8.58 18.40 5.94
N LEU A 257 9.47 17.42 6.10
CA LEU A 257 9.64 16.78 7.41
C LEU A 257 11.12 16.96 7.87
N ALA A 258 11.59 18.17 7.75
CA ALA A 258 12.71 18.67 8.54
C ALA A 258 12.12 19.77 9.44
N TRP A 259 11.64 19.36 10.62
CA TRP A 259 11.63 20.11 11.91
C TRP A 259 11.13 19.19 13.02
#